data_e1c40b07b0aba236c20582a1c42ee99f
#
_entry.id   e1c40b07b0aba236c20582a1c42ee99f
#
_cell.length_a   1.000
_cell.length_b   1.000
_cell.length_c   1.000
_cell.angle_alpha   90.00
_cell.angle_beta   90.00
_cell.angle_gamma   90.00
#
_symmetry.space_group_name_H-M   'P 1'
#
loop_
_entity.id
_entity.type
_entity.pdbx_description
1 polymer ?
#
loop_
_entity_poly.entity_id
_entity_poly.type
_entity_poly.pdbx_seq_one_letter_code
_entity_poly.pdbx_strand_id
1 'polypeptide(L)'
;MNDMTTRRQFNLALLSAAAAAPFAACTTAPSTARVGSVDCHAHVFTRDLPMPDRRRAPAGYDATPEDYLRVLGANDMSKGVLVKPSFLGTDNSYLVAALQKYPDRFRGIAVVAPTISGAELQKLQDAGVVGIRLNLVGLPTPEFASSAWRSLLDELKQRRWQVEVHRSAGELAPAIDPLVTAGVNVVVDHFGRPDEKLGVDDPGFRYLLTLGRTRTVWVKLSGAYRNGPGGKGEATAVAALPQLRSAFGLDRLVWGSDWPHTLFEKTVDYASQRRLLDAWLPNPEDRRVVLQDTPAQLFRFT
;
A
#
# COMPACT_ATOMS: atom_id res chain seq x y z
N MET A 1 17.40 -62.94 -86.14
CA MET A 1 17.11 -61.74 -86.95
C MET A 1 16.88 -60.60 -85.97
N ASN A 2 17.84 -59.68 -86.00
CA ASN A 2 17.79 -58.22 -85.80
C ASN A 2 16.98 -57.69 -84.58
N ASP A 3 17.38 -56.75 -83.89
CA ASP A 3 18.46 -55.79 -84.01
C ASP A 3 18.46 -54.88 -82.79
N MET A 4 19.65 -54.36 -82.52
CA MET A 4 19.98 -53.03 -82.02
C MET A 4 19.50 -52.44 -80.68
N THR A 5 20.42 -52.50 -79.83
CA THR A 5 20.90 -51.41 -78.90
C THR A 5 20.30 -50.03 -79.04
N THR A 6 20.03 -49.42 -77.89
CA THR A 6 20.41 -48.01 -77.62
C THR A 6 20.67 -47.75 -76.14
N ARG A 7 21.86 -47.32 -75.84
CA ARG A 7 22.32 -46.78 -74.57
C ARG A 7 21.62 -45.47 -74.34
N ARG A 8 20.99 -45.29 -73.18
CA ARG A 8 20.69 -43.98 -72.62
C ARG A 8 21.40 -43.81 -71.29
N GLN A 9 22.30 -42.84 -71.30
CA GLN A 9 23.03 -42.37 -70.14
C GLN A 9 22.05 -41.79 -69.12
N PHE A 10 22.08 -42.28 -67.89
CA PHE A 10 21.40 -41.66 -66.77
C PHE A 10 22.40 -40.72 -66.09
N ASN A 11 22.13 -39.40 -66.21
CA ASN A 11 22.82 -38.40 -65.44
C ASN A 11 22.21 -38.42 -64.02
N LEU A 12 23.02 -38.79 -63.04
CA LEU A 12 22.68 -38.59 -61.62
C LEU A 12 22.88 -37.11 -61.26
N ALA A 13 21.79 -36.37 -61.08
CA ALA A 13 21.82 -35.07 -60.46
C ALA A 13 21.75 -35.25 -58.95
N LEU A 14 22.80 -34.94 -58.22
CA LEU A 14 22.89 -34.84 -56.79
C LEU A 14 22.15 -33.56 -56.36
N LEU A 15 20.95 -33.70 -55.83
CA LEU A 15 20.21 -32.65 -55.13
C LEU A 15 20.71 -32.58 -53.67
N SER A 16 21.55 -31.60 -53.37
CA SER A 16 21.94 -31.23 -52.00
C SER A 16 20.76 -30.54 -51.32
N ALA A 17 20.04 -31.25 -50.46
CA ALA A 17 19.05 -30.65 -49.57
C ALA A 17 19.77 -29.96 -48.42
N ALA A 18 19.88 -28.63 -48.47
CA ALA A 18 20.27 -27.82 -47.30
C ALA A 18 19.13 -27.80 -46.29
N ALA A 19 19.31 -28.51 -45.20
CA ALA A 19 18.40 -28.44 -44.05
C ALA A 19 18.56 -27.07 -43.34
N ALA A 20 17.64 -26.14 -43.58
CA ALA A 20 17.53 -24.91 -42.79
C ALA A 20 16.95 -25.27 -41.43
N ALA A 21 17.78 -25.29 -40.41
CA ALA A 21 17.31 -25.36 -39.00
C ALA A 21 16.61 -24.05 -38.67
N PRO A 22 15.38 -24.09 -38.09
CA PRO A 22 14.76 -22.88 -37.61
C PRO A 22 15.52 -22.37 -36.37
N PHE A 23 16.15 -21.21 -36.49
CA PHE A 23 16.62 -20.45 -35.33
C PHE A 23 15.37 -20.08 -34.52
N ALA A 24 15.11 -20.81 -33.43
CA ALA A 24 14.17 -20.38 -32.40
C ALA A 24 14.75 -19.13 -31.76
N ALA A 25 14.29 -17.96 -32.19
CA ALA A 25 14.54 -16.71 -31.48
C ALA A 25 13.87 -16.84 -30.11
N CYS A 26 14.66 -17.11 -29.07
CA CYS A 26 14.22 -16.88 -27.71
C CYS A 26 13.91 -15.39 -27.57
N THR A 27 12.66 -15.00 -27.80
CA THR A 27 12.16 -13.71 -27.36
C THR A 27 12.10 -13.77 -25.85
N THR A 28 13.15 -13.33 -25.18
CA THR A 28 13.10 -13.00 -23.77
C THR A 28 12.08 -11.87 -23.65
N ALA A 29 10.87 -12.20 -23.16
CA ALA A 29 9.93 -11.19 -22.73
C ALA A 29 10.67 -10.23 -21.78
N PRO A 30 10.48 -8.91 -21.90
CA PRO A 30 11.12 -7.97 -20.99
C PRO A 30 10.74 -8.39 -19.58
N SER A 31 11.74 -8.76 -18.78
CA SER A 31 11.58 -8.96 -17.35
C SER A 31 11.14 -7.60 -16.80
N THR A 32 9.85 -7.44 -16.55
CA THR A 32 9.37 -6.31 -15.76
C THR A 32 10.05 -6.45 -14.40
N ALA A 33 11.01 -5.58 -14.13
CA ALA A 33 11.70 -5.56 -12.85
C ALA A 33 10.63 -5.55 -11.75
N ARG A 34 10.62 -6.62 -10.94
CA ARG A 34 9.60 -6.73 -9.88
C ARG A 34 9.81 -5.59 -8.90
N VAL A 35 8.73 -4.90 -8.57
CA VAL A 35 8.74 -3.95 -7.45
C VAL A 35 9.16 -4.71 -6.20
N GLY A 36 10.18 -4.24 -5.51
CA GLY A 36 10.62 -4.85 -4.26
C GLY A 36 9.56 -4.72 -3.18
N SER A 37 9.78 -5.36 -2.02
CA SER A 37 8.85 -5.32 -0.89
C SER A 37 8.60 -3.89 -0.41
N VAL A 38 7.34 -3.53 -0.16
CA VAL A 38 6.88 -2.20 0.24
C VAL A 38 6.28 -2.25 1.64
N ASP A 39 6.78 -1.39 2.53
CA ASP A 39 6.12 -1.05 3.78
C ASP A 39 5.11 0.08 3.52
N CYS A 40 3.82 -0.21 3.66
CA CYS A 40 2.73 0.70 3.26
C CYS A 40 2.29 1.67 4.37
N HIS A 41 3.01 1.73 5.51
CA HIS A 41 2.66 2.66 6.59
C HIS A 41 3.84 2.97 7.49
N ALA A 42 4.44 4.13 7.33
CA ALA A 42 5.46 4.67 8.24
C ALA A 42 5.34 6.20 8.32
N HIS A 43 5.94 6.77 9.36
CA HIS A 43 5.92 8.21 9.62
C HIS A 43 7.34 8.76 9.74
N VAL A 44 7.61 9.91 9.13
CA VAL A 44 8.87 10.64 9.29
C VAL A 44 8.61 12.04 9.84
N PHE A 45 9.46 12.46 10.75
CA PHE A 45 9.40 13.78 11.41
C PHE A 45 10.69 14.06 12.18
N THR A 46 10.90 15.31 12.57
CA THR A 46 11.90 15.71 13.56
C THR A 46 11.21 16.41 14.73
N ARG A 47 11.86 16.41 15.89
CA ARG A 47 11.34 17.03 17.13
C ARG A 47 11.16 18.55 17.02
N ASP A 48 11.89 19.18 16.10
CA ASP A 48 11.88 20.64 15.93
C ASP A 48 10.74 21.12 15.00
N LEU A 49 10.00 20.19 14.37
CA LEU A 49 8.87 20.57 13.55
C LEU A 49 7.71 21.08 14.40
N PRO A 50 6.98 22.12 13.96
CA PRO A 50 5.77 22.56 14.63
C PRO A 50 4.74 21.45 14.72
N MET A 51 4.23 21.18 15.92
CA MET A 51 3.21 20.17 16.19
C MET A 51 1.91 20.81 16.72
N PRO A 52 1.07 21.37 15.84
CA PRO A 52 -0.16 22.05 16.25
C PRO A 52 -1.19 21.11 16.88
N ASP A 53 -1.17 19.82 16.52
CA ASP A 53 -2.04 18.80 17.12
C ASP A 53 -1.25 17.95 18.12
N ARG A 54 -1.46 18.19 19.39
CA ARG A 54 -0.76 17.50 20.49
C ARG A 54 -1.36 16.15 20.89
N ARG A 55 -2.49 15.75 20.34
CA ARG A 55 -3.23 14.55 20.80
C ARG A 55 -2.41 13.26 20.71
N ARG A 56 -1.52 13.15 19.74
CA ARG A 56 -0.70 11.95 19.47
C ARG A 56 0.74 12.32 19.15
N ALA A 57 1.21 13.46 19.65
CA ALA A 57 2.55 13.92 19.41
C ALA A 57 3.59 12.99 20.09
N PRO A 58 4.74 12.74 19.45
CA PRO A 58 5.81 11.91 20.02
C PRO A 58 6.50 12.60 21.18
N ALA A 59 7.23 11.82 21.99
CA ALA A 59 7.98 12.31 23.14
C ALA A 59 9.40 12.78 22.75
N GLY A 60 9.50 13.81 21.89
CA GLY A 60 10.74 14.56 21.68
C GLY A 60 11.92 13.77 21.05
N TYR A 61 11.66 12.94 20.05
CA TYR A 61 12.67 12.24 19.25
C TYR A 61 12.52 12.52 17.76
N ASP A 62 13.53 12.17 17.00
CA ASP A 62 13.52 12.27 15.54
C ASP A 62 13.26 10.89 14.93
N ALA A 63 12.54 10.88 13.81
CA ALA A 63 12.33 9.73 12.95
C ALA A 63 12.57 10.20 11.52
N THR A 64 13.82 10.17 11.08
CA THR A 64 14.21 10.73 9.78
C THR A 64 13.98 9.76 8.63
N PRO A 65 13.86 10.22 7.38
CA PRO A 65 13.83 9.35 6.21
C PRO A 65 15.05 8.42 6.12
N GLU A 66 16.22 8.88 6.56
CA GLU A 66 17.48 8.13 6.59
C GLU A 66 17.42 6.99 7.62
N ASP A 67 16.88 7.27 8.80
CA ASP A 67 16.63 6.25 9.83
C ASP A 67 15.69 5.16 9.29
N TYR A 68 14.62 5.59 8.63
CA TYR A 68 13.66 4.66 8.05
C TYR A 68 14.27 3.81 6.92
N LEU A 69 15.10 4.39 6.05
CA LEU A 69 15.81 3.62 5.01
C LEU A 69 16.74 2.57 5.61
N ARG A 70 17.42 2.88 6.73
CA ARG A 70 18.24 1.88 7.44
C ARG A 70 17.39 0.73 8.00
N VAL A 71 16.24 1.07 8.57
CA VAL A 71 15.30 0.07 9.11
C VAL A 71 14.73 -0.80 8.01
N LEU A 72 14.33 -0.22 6.87
CA LEU A 72 13.87 -0.98 5.70
C LEU A 72 14.94 -1.97 5.24
N GLY A 73 16.18 -1.50 5.03
CA GLY A 73 17.29 -2.34 4.58
C GLY A 73 17.62 -3.49 5.54
N ALA A 74 17.53 -3.25 6.84
CA ALA A 74 17.77 -4.26 7.87
C ALA A 74 16.66 -5.35 7.95
N ASN A 75 15.52 -5.14 7.26
CA ASN A 75 14.36 -6.03 7.29
C ASN A 75 13.91 -6.47 5.88
N ASP A 76 14.80 -6.46 4.91
CA ASP A 76 14.56 -6.89 3.52
C ASP A 76 13.39 -6.16 2.83
N MET A 77 13.21 -4.87 3.19
CA MET A 77 12.21 -4.00 2.59
C MET A 77 12.88 -3.00 1.64
N SER A 78 12.31 -2.81 0.48
CA SER A 78 12.90 -1.99 -0.59
C SER A 78 12.34 -0.59 -0.65
N LYS A 79 11.05 -0.43 -0.37
CA LYS A 79 10.31 0.81 -0.58
C LYS A 79 9.39 1.07 0.62
N GLY A 80 8.92 2.31 0.76
CA GLY A 80 8.00 2.70 1.83
C GLY A 80 6.97 3.73 1.41
N VAL A 81 5.82 3.70 2.07
CA VAL A 81 4.80 4.75 1.99
C VAL A 81 4.87 5.61 3.23
N LEU A 82 5.27 6.86 3.05
CA LEU A 82 5.35 7.85 4.12
C LEU A 82 3.97 8.47 4.33
N VAL A 83 3.34 8.10 5.42
CA VAL A 83 2.06 8.67 5.84
C VAL A 83 2.34 9.87 6.73
N LYS A 84 1.86 11.05 6.33
CA LYS A 84 2.08 12.25 7.12
C LYS A 84 1.50 12.11 8.53
N PRO A 85 2.28 12.36 9.58
CA PRO A 85 1.77 12.37 10.94
C PRO A 85 0.71 13.47 11.13
N SER A 86 -0.42 13.14 11.76
CA SER A 86 -1.51 14.11 11.97
C SER A 86 -1.13 15.25 12.90
N PHE A 87 -0.21 15.01 13.84
CA PHE A 87 0.24 16.05 14.77
C PHE A 87 1.02 17.21 14.11
N LEU A 88 1.45 17.05 12.85
CA LEU A 88 2.07 18.13 12.06
C LEU A 88 1.04 19.00 11.31
N GLY A 89 -0.26 18.83 11.54
CA GLY A 89 -1.30 19.59 10.85
C GLY A 89 -1.30 19.37 9.33
N THR A 90 -1.51 20.44 8.54
CA THR A 90 -1.60 20.38 7.07
C THR A 90 -0.30 20.82 6.35
N ASP A 91 0.76 21.16 7.07
CA ASP A 91 2.05 21.44 6.45
C ASP A 91 2.73 20.14 6.00
N ASN A 92 2.83 19.90 4.70
CA ASN A 92 3.43 18.72 4.10
C ASN A 92 4.89 18.92 3.66
N SER A 93 5.54 20.03 4.03
CA SER A 93 6.87 20.39 3.53
C SER A 93 7.93 19.32 3.82
N TYR A 94 7.95 18.76 5.04
CA TYR A 94 8.89 17.72 5.42
C TYR A 94 8.65 16.40 4.67
N LEU A 95 7.38 16.03 4.47
CA LEU A 95 7.01 14.88 3.63
C LEU A 95 7.49 15.08 2.19
N VAL A 96 7.20 16.23 1.59
CA VAL A 96 7.61 16.57 0.21
C VAL A 96 9.12 16.51 0.06
N ALA A 97 9.87 17.09 0.99
CA ALA A 97 11.34 17.03 0.98
C ALA A 97 11.87 15.58 1.00
N ALA A 98 11.28 14.72 1.84
CA ALA A 98 11.65 13.30 1.89
C ALA A 98 11.35 12.56 0.57
N LEU A 99 10.20 12.82 -0.04
CA LEU A 99 9.81 12.22 -1.32
C LEU A 99 10.72 12.67 -2.48
N GLN A 100 11.03 13.96 -2.54
CA GLN A 100 11.94 14.52 -3.55
C GLN A 100 13.38 14.02 -3.41
N LYS A 101 13.82 13.78 -2.17
CA LYS A 101 15.15 13.25 -1.89
C LYS A 101 15.29 11.76 -2.27
N TYR A 102 14.20 10.99 -2.16
CA TYR A 102 14.20 9.55 -2.39
C TYR A 102 13.02 9.10 -3.29
N PRO A 103 12.91 9.62 -4.53
CA PRO A 103 11.72 9.42 -5.38
C PRO A 103 11.49 7.96 -5.79
N ASP A 104 12.54 7.15 -5.89
CA ASP A 104 12.47 5.72 -6.23
C ASP A 104 12.15 4.83 -5.02
N ARG A 105 12.28 5.38 -3.82
CA ARG A 105 12.11 4.64 -2.57
C ARG A 105 10.77 4.92 -1.89
N PHE A 106 10.21 6.12 -2.04
CA PHE A 106 9.05 6.55 -1.29
C PHE A 106 7.88 7.00 -2.15
N ARG A 107 6.67 6.80 -1.61
CA ARG A 107 5.43 7.48 -1.98
C ARG A 107 4.84 8.13 -0.74
N GLY A 108 4.03 9.18 -0.92
CA GLY A 108 3.50 9.98 0.18
C GLY A 108 1.98 9.92 0.29
N ILE A 109 1.51 9.98 1.53
CA ILE A 109 0.12 10.22 1.88
C ILE A 109 0.07 11.51 2.70
N ALA A 110 -0.53 12.54 2.13
CA ALA A 110 -0.56 13.89 2.71
C ALA A 110 -1.74 14.08 3.70
N VAL A 111 -1.67 15.10 4.52
CA VAL A 111 -2.82 15.64 5.27
C VAL A 111 -3.12 17.02 4.70
N VAL A 112 -4.34 17.24 4.24
CA VAL A 112 -4.74 18.48 3.58
C VAL A 112 -6.04 19.03 4.16
N ALA A 113 -6.23 20.35 4.05
CA ALA A 113 -7.52 20.97 4.31
C ALA A 113 -8.48 20.70 3.12
N PRO A 114 -9.80 20.60 3.34
CA PRO A 114 -10.75 20.38 2.25
C PRO A 114 -10.80 21.54 1.25
N THR A 115 -10.25 22.70 1.61
CA THR A 115 -10.17 23.90 0.77
C THR A 115 -8.85 23.99 -0.03
N ILE A 116 -8.01 22.96 -0.01
CA ILE A 116 -6.77 22.93 -0.81
C ILE A 116 -7.07 23.14 -2.29
N SER A 117 -6.24 23.91 -2.97
CA SER A 117 -6.41 24.17 -4.40
C SER A 117 -5.92 23.01 -5.27
N GLY A 118 -6.47 22.87 -6.48
CA GLY A 118 -5.99 21.89 -7.47
C GLY A 118 -4.52 22.08 -7.84
N ALA A 119 -4.01 23.33 -7.82
CA ALA A 119 -2.60 23.63 -8.08
C ALA A 119 -1.68 23.11 -6.96
N GLU A 120 -2.11 23.21 -5.69
CA GLU A 120 -1.37 22.65 -4.56
C GLU A 120 -1.41 21.11 -4.56
N LEU A 121 -2.56 20.51 -4.90
CA LEU A 121 -2.65 19.07 -5.10
C LEU A 121 -1.73 18.60 -6.24
N GLN A 122 -1.57 19.38 -7.31
CA GLN A 122 -0.65 19.05 -8.39
C GLN A 122 0.81 19.07 -7.92
N LYS A 123 1.23 20.06 -7.14
CA LYS A 123 2.58 20.10 -6.55
C LYS A 123 2.87 18.90 -5.65
N LEU A 124 1.88 18.49 -4.85
CA LEU A 124 1.99 17.29 -4.03
C LEU A 124 2.13 16.03 -4.90
N GLN A 125 1.35 15.92 -5.99
CA GLN A 125 1.43 14.80 -6.93
C GLN A 125 2.79 14.71 -7.61
N ASP A 126 3.33 15.83 -8.07
CA ASP A 126 4.64 15.91 -8.72
C ASP A 126 5.78 15.52 -7.77
N ALA A 127 5.58 15.74 -6.47
CA ALA A 127 6.51 15.29 -5.42
C ALA A 127 6.38 13.79 -5.08
N GLY A 128 5.38 13.07 -5.59
CA GLY A 128 5.19 11.64 -5.33
C GLY A 128 4.11 11.32 -4.28
N VAL A 129 3.24 12.29 -3.94
CA VAL A 129 2.04 12.02 -3.13
C VAL A 129 1.00 11.30 -3.99
N VAL A 130 0.38 10.27 -3.41
CA VAL A 130 -0.59 9.40 -4.10
C VAL A 130 -1.92 9.28 -3.36
N GLY A 131 -2.10 9.99 -2.26
CA GLY A 131 -3.34 9.98 -1.47
C GLY A 131 -3.30 10.94 -0.31
N ILE A 132 -4.39 10.99 0.44
CA ILE A 132 -4.51 11.77 1.67
C ILE A 132 -4.88 10.88 2.86
N ARG A 133 -4.64 11.36 4.08
CA ARG A 133 -5.02 10.69 5.31
C ARG A 133 -6.03 11.50 6.12
N LEU A 134 -7.04 10.80 6.63
CA LEU A 134 -7.98 11.27 7.63
C LEU A 134 -7.73 10.50 8.94
N ASN A 135 -6.98 11.10 9.86
CA ASN A 135 -6.87 10.58 11.22
C ASN A 135 -8.03 11.12 12.07
N LEU A 136 -9.10 10.36 12.14
CA LEU A 136 -10.36 10.75 12.78
C LEU A 136 -10.49 10.22 14.22
N VAL A 137 -9.46 9.62 14.80
CA VAL A 137 -9.50 9.13 16.18
C VAL A 137 -9.72 10.30 17.15
N GLY A 138 -10.84 10.28 17.86
CA GLY A 138 -11.23 11.34 18.80
C GLY A 138 -11.68 12.66 18.14
N LEU A 139 -11.99 12.64 16.85
CA LEU A 139 -12.53 13.78 16.10
C LEU A 139 -13.93 13.49 15.56
N PRO A 140 -14.74 14.51 15.30
CA PRO A 140 -16.00 14.33 14.59
C PRO A 140 -15.75 13.87 13.14
N THR A 141 -16.75 13.20 12.57
CA THR A 141 -16.74 12.89 11.14
C THR A 141 -16.81 14.21 10.34
N PRO A 142 -15.98 14.37 9.30
CA PRO A 142 -16.06 15.53 8.43
C PRO A 142 -17.42 15.67 7.76
N GLU A 143 -17.83 16.91 7.50
CA GLU A 143 -19.06 17.19 6.72
C GLU A 143 -18.78 16.98 5.22
N PHE A 144 -18.70 15.70 4.79
CA PHE A 144 -18.40 15.33 3.41
C PHE A 144 -19.40 15.89 2.38
N ALA A 145 -20.63 16.23 2.83
CA ALA A 145 -21.64 16.87 2.00
C ALA A 145 -21.37 18.36 1.73
N SER A 146 -20.43 19.00 2.40
CA SER A 146 -20.07 20.39 2.14
C SER A 146 -19.46 20.57 0.75
N SER A 147 -19.57 21.79 0.17
CA SER A 147 -19.01 22.08 -1.16
C SER A 147 -17.49 21.84 -1.23
N ALA A 148 -16.76 22.23 -0.17
CA ALA A 148 -15.31 22.05 -0.09
C ALA A 148 -14.93 20.57 -0.14
N TRP A 149 -15.61 19.72 0.62
CA TRP A 149 -15.33 18.26 0.60
C TRP A 149 -15.71 17.63 -0.73
N ARG A 150 -16.87 17.98 -1.32
CA ARG A 150 -17.24 17.46 -2.65
C ARG A 150 -16.20 17.82 -3.69
N SER A 151 -15.75 19.08 -3.74
CA SER A 151 -14.71 19.52 -4.66
C SER A 151 -13.39 18.73 -4.45
N LEU A 152 -12.97 18.55 -3.20
CA LEU A 152 -11.77 17.76 -2.91
C LEU A 152 -11.92 16.30 -3.35
N LEU A 153 -13.05 15.66 -3.06
CA LEU A 153 -13.28 14.26 -3.44
C LEU A 153 -13.28 14.07 -4.96
N ASP A 154 -13.82 15.01 -5.73
CA ASP A 154 -13.75 15.02 -7.19
C ASP A 154 -12.29 15.10 -7.69
N GLU A 155 -11.48 15.98 -7.11
CA GLU A 155 -10.04 16.09 -7.40
C GLU A 155 -9.29 14.80 -7.08
N LEU A 156 -9.55 14.19 -5.91
CA LEU A 156 -8.91 12.93 -5.52
C LEU A 156 -9.28 11.78 -6.47
N LYS A 157 -10.55 11.70 -6.88
CA LYS A 157 -11.03 10.72 -7.84
C LYS A 157 -10.37 10.89 -9.21
N GLN A 158 -10.31 12.12 -9.75
CA GLN A 158 -9.64 12.40 -11.02
C GLN A 158 -8.16 12.03 -11.01
N ARG A 159 -7.47 12.29 -9.89
CA ARG A 159 -6.07 11.92 -9.67
C ARG A 159 -5.89 10.43 -9.36
N ARG A 160 -6.98 9.69 -9.16
CA ARG A 160 -6.98 8.31 -8.66
C ARG A 160 -6.21 8.19 -7.33
N TRP A 161 -6.29 9.18 -6.47
CA TRP A 161 -5.71 9.16 -5.14
C TRP A 161 -6.62 8.38 -4.19
N GLN A 162 -6.02 7.70 -3.22
CA GLN A 162 -6.76 7.07 -2.13
C GLN A 162 -6.92 8.00 -0.93
N VAL A 163 -7.96 7.74 -0.14
CA VAL A 163 -8.18 8.33 1.18
C VAL A 163 -7.90 7.27 2.24
N GLU A 164 -6.85 7.47 3.04
CA GLU A 164 -6.55 6.60 4.17
C GLU A 164 -7.35 7.04 5.40
N VAL A 165 -8.10 6.11 6.01
CA VAL A 165 -8.97 6.38 7.16
C VAL A 165 -8.45 5.66 8.39
N HIS A 166 -8.12 6.44 9.43
CA HIS A 166 -7.76 5.95 10.75
C HIS A 166 -8.85 6.30 11.76
N ARG A 167 -9.65 5.33 12.17
CA ARG A 167 -10.78 5.48 13.07
C ARG A 167 -11.11 4.15 13.75
N SER A 168 -11.79 4.19 14.89
CA SER A 168 -12.32 3.00 15.58
C SER A 168 -13.41 2.33 14.72
N ALA A 169 -13.47 1.00 14.75
CA ALA A 169 -14.37 0.23 13.90
C ALA A 169 -15.83 0.65 14.02
N GLY A 170 -16.33 0.87 15.23
CA GLY A 170 -17.72 1.30 15.48
C GLY A 170 -18.10 2.65 14.85
N GLU A 171 -17.11 3.42 14.38
CA GLU A 171 -17.31 4.74 13.76
C GLU A 171 -16.90 4.76 12.28
N LEU A 172 -16.59 3.62 11.66
CA LEU A 172 -16.12 3.54 10.26
C LEU A 172 -17.23 3.89 9.26
N ALA A 173 -18.46 3.42 9.46
CA ALA A 173 -19.53 3.58 8.49
C ALA A 173 -19.77 5.06 8.09
N PRO A 174 -19.98 6.00 9.03
CA PRO A 174 -20.19 7.40 8.68
C PRO A 174 -18.96 8.06 8.04
N ALA A 175 -17.76 7.50 8.23
CA ALA A 175 -16.55 8.02 7.63
C ALA A 175 -16.29 7.44 6.22
N ILE A 176 -16.66 6.20 5.96
CA ILE A 176 -16.32 5.48 4.72
C ILE A 176 -17.44 5.55 3.68
N ASP A 177 -18.72 5.43 4.08
CA ASP A 177 -19.84 5.42 3.12
C ASP A 177 -19.87 6.63 2.19
N PRO A 178 -19.64 7.88 2.66
CA PRO A 178 -19.55 9.04 1.77
C PRO A 178 -18.39 8.97 0.78
N LEU A 179 -17.24 8.42 1.18
CA LEU A 179 -16.06 8.27 0.34
C LEU A 179 -16.29 7.24 -0.78
N VAL A 180 -16.85 6.08 -0.41
CA VAL A 180 -17.22 5.02 -1.37
C VAL A 180 -18.29 5.53 -2.34
N THR A 181 -19.29 6.26 -1.84
CA THR A 181 -20.34 6.88 -2.66
C THR A 181 -19.77 7.90 -3.65
N ALA A 182 -18.77 8.68 -3.25
CA ALA A 182 -18.06 9.60 -4.13
C ALA A 182 -17.19 8.88 -5.19
N GLY A 183 -16.94 7.58 -5.02
CA GLY A 183 -16.15 6.76 -5.92
C GLY A 183 -14.65 6.95 -5.80
N VAL A 184 -14.16 7.37 -4.63
CA VAL A 184 -12.73 7.41 -4.32
C VAL A 184 -12.28 6.07 -3.72
N ASN A 185 -11.01 5.73 -3.92
CA ASN A 185 -10.41 4.58 -3.25
C ASN A 185 -10.20 4.88 -1.77
N VAL A 186 -10.51 3.91 -0.91
CA VAL A 186 -10.35 4.03 0.54
C VAL A 186 -9.37 3.00 1.06
N VAL A 187 -8.49 3.39 1.96
CA VAL A 187 -7.60 2.47 2.68
C VAL A 187 -7.88 2.59 4.17
N VAL A 188 -8.26 1.49 4.80
CA VAL A 188 -8.58 1.48 6.24
C VAL A 188 -7.34 1.07 7.03
N ASP A 189 -6.91 1.92 7.96
CA ASP A 189 -5.71 1.66 8.77
C ASP A 189 -5.95 0.56 9.84
N HIS A 190 -4.89 -0.18 10.17
CA HIS A 190 -4.72 -0.99 11.37
C HIS A 190 -5.84 -2.01 11.61
N PHE A 191 -6.11 -2.89 10.64
CA PHE A 191 -7.18 -3.91 10.71
C PHE A 191 -8.59 -3.31 10.92
N GLY A 192 -8.78 -1.99 10.67
CA GLY A 192 -10.04 -1.30 10.93
C GLY A 192 -10.28 -0.95 12.39
N ARG A 193 -9.29 -1.12 13.27
CA ARG A 193 -9.36 -0.72 14.69
C ARG A 193 -10.59 -1.29 15.43
N PRO A 194 -10.82 -2.62 15.43
CA PRO A 194 -11.89 -3.21 16.23
C PRO A 194 -11.74 -2.87 17.74
N ASP A 195 -12.85 -2.85 18.44
CA ASP A 195 -12.86 -2.64 19.89
C ASP A 195 -12.05 -3.72 20.62
N GLU A 196 -11.24 -3.35 21.60
CA GLU A 196 -10.32 -4.27 22.29
C GLU A 196 -11.02 -5.40 23.08
N LYS A 197 -12.31 -5.22 23.45
CA LYS A 197 -13.11 -6.20 24.17
C LYS A 197 -13.89 -7.09 23.24
N LEU A 198 -14.37 -6.55 22.12
CA LEU A 198 -15.20 -7.25 21.15
C LEU A 198 -14.35 -7.95 20.07
N GLY A 199 -13.15 -7.46 19.77
CA GLY A 199 -12.29 -8.02 18.74
C GLY A 199 -13.01 -8.15 17.39
N VAL A 200 -13.01 -9.34 16.81
CA VAL A 200 -13.69 -9.61 15.53
C VAL A 200 -15.23 -9.65 15.62
N ASP A 201 -15.77 -9.63 16.83
CA ASP A 201 -17.21 -9.55 17.06
C ASP A 201 -17.73 -8.11 17.10
N ASP A 202 -16.85 -7.12 16.99
CA ASP A 202 -17.22 -5.71 16.87
C ASP A 202 -18.15 -5.51 15.64
N PRO A 203 -19.36 -4.93 15.83
CA PRO A 203 -20.26 -4.64 14.70
C PRO A 203 -19.63 -3.76 13.62
N GLY A 204 -18.75 -2.84 14.01
CA GLY A 204 -18.01 -2.01 13.04
C GLY A 204 -16.96 -2.77 12.25
N PHE A 205 -16.32 -3.79 12.86
CA PHE A 205 -15.46 -4.70 12.11
C PHE A 205 -16.28 -5.56 11.13
N ARG A 206 -17.45 -6.05 11.55
CA ARG A 206 -18.37 -6.77 10.63
C ARG A 206 -18.84 -5.88 9.49
N TYR A 207 -19.15 -4.61 9.77
CA TYR A 207 -19.43 -3.64 8.71
C TYR A 207 -18.24 -3.52 7.74
N LEU A 208 -17.00 -3.38 8.23
CA LEU A 208 -15.80 -3.32 7.38
C LEU A 208 -15.73 -4.51 6.42
N LEU A 209 -16.01 -5.72 6.89
CA LEU A 209 -15.99 -6.93 6.03
C LEU A 209 -16.97 -6.81 4.87
N THR A 210 -18.13 -6.15 5.03
CA THR A 210 -19.11 -5.97 3.94
C THR A 210 -18.57 -5.11 2.80
N LEU A 211 -17.56 -4.27 3.05
CA LEU A 211 -16.97 -3.38 2.06
C LEU A 211 -16.06 -4.09 1.06
N GLY A 212 -15.61 -5.31 1.33
CA GLY A 212 -14.78 -6.10 0.41
C GLY A 212 -15.39 -6.28 -0.97
N ARG A 213 -16.73 -6.39 -1.07
CA ARG A 213 -17.47 -6.50 -2.32
C ARG A 213 -17.40 -5.25 -3.21
N THR A 214 -17.09 -4.08 -2.64
CA THR A 214 -17.03 -2.81 -3.40
C THR A 214 -15.82 -2.74 -4.32
N ARG A 215 -14.77 -3.50 -4.02
CA ARG A 215 -13.48 -3.53 -4.71
C ARG A 215 -12.74 -2.18 -4.75
N THR A 216 -13.22 -1.17 -4.04
CA THR A 216 -12.64 0.18 -3.90
C THR A 216 -12.08 0.45 -2.50
N VAL A 217 -12.15 -0.55 -1.61
CA VAL A 217 -11.64 -0.46 -0.24
C VAL A 217 -10.51 -1.47 -0.03
N TRP A 218 -9.42 -1.00 0.59
CA TRP A 218 -8.27 -1.78 1.04
C TRP A 218 -8.15 -1.73 2.55
N VAL A 219 -7.48 -2.71 3.15
CA VAL A 219 -7.20 -2.74 4.59
C VAL A 219 -5.71 -2.92 4.82
N LYS A 220 -5.15 -2.11 5.73
CA LYS A 220 -3.78 -2.25 6.19
C LYS A 220 -3.67 -3.28 7.31
N LEU A 221 -2.88 -4.31 7.07
CA LEU A 221 -2.38 -5.24 8.08
C LEU A 221 -1.21 -4.59 8.82
N SER A 222 -1.51 -3.69 9.76
CA SER A 222 -0.51 -2.84 10.42
C SER A 222 -0.94 -2.53 11.86
N GLY A 223 0.00 -2.17 12.72
CA GLY A 223 -0.29 -1.63 14.04
C GLY A 223 -1.22 -2.51 14.88
N ALA A 224 -1.06 -3.83 14.88
CA ALA A 224 -1.88 -4.77 15.65
C ALA A 224 -1.92 -4.38 17.13
N TYR A 225 -0.79 -3.97 17.70
CA TYR A 225 -0.66 -3.51 19.08
C TYR A 225 -1.54 -2.30 19.45
N ARG A 226 -2.09 -1.58 18.45
CA ARG A 226 -3.05 -0.48 18.66
C ARG A 226 -4.47 -0.97 18.92
N ASN A 227 -4.76 -2.24 18.71
CA ASN A 227 -6.09 -2.86 18.86
C ASN A 227 -6.31 -3.51 20.22
N GLY A 228 -5.39 -3.30 21.16
CA GLY A 228 -5.52 -3.74 22.55
C GLY A 228 -4.17 -3.98 23.21
N PRO A 229 -4.07 -3.82 24.54
CA PRO A 229 -2.84 -4.00 25.31
C PRO A 229 -2.52 -5.47 25.55
N GLY A 230 -1.26 -5.77 25.98
CA GLY A 230 -0.85 -7.06 26.50
C GLY A 230 -1.04 -8.24 25.55
N GLY A 231 -0.79 -8.03 24.25
CA GLY A 231 -0.92 -9.09 23.21
C GLY A 231 -2.36 -9.29 22.70
N LYS A 232 -3.36 -8.59 23.25
CA LYS A 232 -4.75 -8.71 22.76
C LYS A 232 -4.90 -8.22 21.32
N GLY A 233 -4.20 -7.14 20.95
CA GLY A 233 -4.23 -6.60 19.61
C GLY A 233 -3.68 -7.59 18.58
N GLU A 234 -2.60 -8.29 18.90
CA GLU A 234 -2.03 -9.34 18.05
C GLU A 234 -2.97 -10.55 17.94
N ALA A 235 -3.61 -10.96 19.04
CA ALA A 235 -4.62 -12.02 19.02
C ALA A 235 -5.83 -11.62 18.16
N THR A 236 -6.27 -10.38 18.26
CA THR A 236 -7.34 -9.82 17.40
C THR A 236 -6.91 -9.83 15.92
N ALA A 237 -5.67 -9.45 15.60
CA ALA A 237 -5.16 -9.48 14.24
C ALA A 237 -5.14 -10.91 13.65
N VAL A 238 -4.73 -11.90 14.44
CA VAL A 238 -4.76 -13.32 14.06
C VAL A 238 -6.19 -13.80 13.76
N ALA A 239 -7.18 -13.40 14.56
CA ALA A 239 -8.59 -13.74 14.35
C ALA A 239 -9.23 -12.97 13.17
N ALA A 240 -8.79 -11.74 12.93
CA ALA A 240 -9.30 -10.86 11.87
C ALA A 240 -8.81 -11.26 10.48
N LEU A 241 -7.56 -11.71 10.36
CA LEU A 241 -6.93 -11.96 9.06
C LEU A 241 -7.68 -12.94 8.15
N PRO A 242 -8.12 -14.13 8.60
CA PRO A 242 -8.88 -15.04 7.73
C PRO A 242 -10.19 -14.43 7.27
N GLN A 243 -10.86 -13.60 8.09
CA GLN A 243 -12.09 -12.91 7.72
C GLN A 243 -11.82 -11.79 6.69
N LEU A 244 -10.77 -11.00 6.89
CA LEU A 244 -10.34 -9.98 5.93
C LEU A 244 -9.94 -10.61 4.59
N ARG A 245 -9.15 -11.71 4.63
CA ARG A 245 -8.77 -12.44 3.43
C ARG A 245 -9.99 -12.96 2.66
N SER A 246 -10.99 -13.50 3.36
CA SER A 246 -12.24 -14.00 2.76
C SER A 246 -13.07 -12.87 2.13
N ALA A 247 -13.16 -11.73 2.82
CA ALA A 247 -13.99 -10.61 2.38
C ALA A 247 -13.35 -9.77 1.26
N PHE A 248 -12.05 -9.53 1.33
CA PHE A 248 -11.33 -8.58 0.46
C PHE A 248 -10.47 -9.26 -0.61
N GLY A 249 -9.99 -10.50 -0.39
CA GLY A 249 -8.88 -11.08 -1.14
C GLY A 249 -7.54 -10.43 -0.74
N LEU A 250 -6.43 -11.09 -1.07
CA LEU A 250 -5.09 -10.54 -0.78
C LEU A 250 -4.77 -9.29 -1.58
N ASP A 251 -5.36 -9.14 -2.76
CA ASP A 251 -5.21 -7.99 -3.65
C ASP A 251 -5.90 -6.71 -3.16
N ARG A 252 -6.49 -6.74 -1.97
CA ARG A 252 -7.05 -5.59 -1.24
C ARG A 252 -6.49 -5.48 0.17
N LEU A 253 -5.43 -6.24 0.48
CA LEU A 253 -4.70 -6.15 1.73
C LEU A 253 -3.28 -5.65 1.47
N VAL A 254 -2.79 -4.75 2.30
CA VAL A 254 -1.40 -4.27 2.29
C VAL A 254 -0.83 -4.31 3.69
N TRP A 255 0.48 -4.55 3.82
CA TRP A 255 1.15 -4.53 5.11
C TRP A 255 1.83 -3.18 5.37
N GLY A 256 1.92 -2.79 6.65
CA GLY A 256 2.70 -1.64 7.09
C GLY A 256 3.23 -1.82 8.50
N SER A 257 4.44 -1.34 8.74
CA SER A 257 5.10 -1.46 10.04
C SER A 257 4.50 -0.54 11.11
N ASP A 258 3.97 0.59 10.67
CA ASP A 258 3.58 1.72 11.53
C ASP A 258 4.80 2.34 12.27
N TRP A 259 6.01 2.20 11.67
CA TRP A 259 7.23 2.83 12.19
C TRP A 259 7.08 4.37 12.26
N PRO A 260 7.57 5.04 13.28
CA PRO A 260 8.38 4.60 14.40
C PRO A 260 7.59 4.13 15.63
N HIS A 261 6.34 3.66 15.45
CA HIS A 261 5.47 3.13 16.51
C HIS A 261 5.11 4.19 17.57
N THR A 262 4.83 5.42 17.13
CA THR A 262 4.55 6.58 18.00
C THR A 262 3.62 6.23 19.16
N LEU A 263 4.05 6.55 20.38
CA LEU A 263 3.48 6.20 21.70
C LEU A 263 3.69 4.74 22.13
N PHE A 264 4.37 3.90 21.32
CA PHE A 264 4.68 2.50 21.63
C PHE A 264 6.17 2.18 21.40
N GLU A 265 7.01 3.18 21.23
CA GLU A 265 8.44 3.07 20.85
C GLU A 265 9.24 2.21 21.83
N LYS A 266 8.79 2.12 23.10
CA LYS A 266 9.46 1.33 24.15
C LYS A 266 9.04 -0.14 24.16
N THR A 267 7.97 -0.49 23.46
CA THR A 267 7.35 -1.83 23.54
C THR A 267 7.24 -2.53 22.19
N VAL A 268 7.42 -1.79 21.09
CA VAL A 268 7.27 -2.29 19.73
C VAL A 268 8.49 -1.90 18.91
N ASP A 269 9.00 -2.83 18.12
CA ASP A 269 10.06 -2.59 17.14
C ASP A 269 9.67 -3.12 15.75
N TYR A 270 10.35 -2.61 14.73
CA TYR A 270 10.07 -2.94 13.33
C TYR A 270 10.21 -4.44 13.04
N ALA A 271 11.28 -5.05 13.52
CA ALA A 271 11.57 -6.46 13.24
C ALA A 271 10.50 -7.38 13.84
N SER A 272 9.96 -7.04 15.03
CA SER A 272 8.84 -7.78 15.63
C SER A 272 7.58 -7.69 14.76
N GLN A 273 7.25 -6.52 14.24
CA GLN A 273 6.09 -6.35 13.34
C GLN A 273 6.29 -7.10 12.01
N ARG A 274 7.52 -7.14 11.50
CA ARG A 274 7.83 -7.88 10.27
C ARG A 274 7.69 -9.40 10.48
N ARG A 275 8.15 -9.92 11.63
CA ARG A 275 7.97 -11.34 11.99
C ARG A 275 6.50 -11.72 12.17
N LEU A 276 5.66 -10.81 12.71
CA LEU A 276 4.22 -11.06 12.80
C LEU A 276 3.60 -11.29 11.42
N LEU A 277 4.00 -10.53 10.40
CA LEU A 277 3.52 -10.76 9.03
C LEU A 277 3.89 -12.16 8.53
N ASP A 278 5.11 -12.63 8.79
CA ASP A 278 5.52 -13.99 8.37
C ASP A 278 4.69 -15.08 9.06
N ALA A 279 4.32 -14.85 10.31
CA ALA A 279 3.43 -15.75 11.05
C ALA A 279 1.98 -15.68 10.55
N TRP A 280 1.50 -14.50 10.19
CA TRP A 280 0.15 -14.29 9.65
C TRP A 280 -0.02 -14.88 8.25
N LEU A 281 1.00 -14.73 7.40
CA LEU A 281 1.01 -15.18 6.00
C LEU A 281 2.23 -16.12 5.78
N PRO A 282 2.17 -17.37 6.21
CA PRO A 282 3.30 -18.30 6.10
C PRO A 282 3.63 -18.65 4.63
N ASN A 283 2.67 -18.56 3.72
CA ASN A 283 2.92 -18.79 2.30
C ASN A 283 3.67 -17.58 1.68
N PRO A 284 4.86 -17.79 1.07
CA PRO A 284 5.62 -16.72 0.44
C PRO A 284 4.87 -15.99 -0.70
N GLU A 285 4.02 -16.69 -1.45
CA GLU A 285 3.23 -16.10 -2.53
C GLU A 285 2.16 -15.15 -1.97
N ASP A 286 1.51 -15.50 -0.86
CA ASP A 286 0.57 -14.62 -0.17
C ASP A 286 1.28 -13.33 0.29
N ARG A 287 2.48 -13.46 0.87
CA ARG A 287 3.31 -12.32 1.27
C ARG A 287 3.71 -11.47 0.08
N ARG A 288 4.06 -12.09 -1.05
CA ARG A 288 4.41 -11.37 -2.27
C ARG A 288 3.24 -10.47 -2.74
N VAL A 289 2.03 -11.00 -2.75
CA VAL A 289 0.84 -10.21 -3.12
C VAL A 289 0.69 -8.99 -2.20
N VAL A 290 0.77 -9.18 -0.89
CA VAL A 290 0.54 -8.13 0.13
C VAL A 290 1.70 -7.13 0.22
N LEU A 291 2.93 -7.56 -0.06
CA LEU A 291 4.14 -6.71 0.04
C LEU A 291 4.59 -6.11 -1.29
N GLN A 292 4.20 -6.66 -2.43
CA GLN A 292 4.72 -6.23 -3.73
C GLN A 292 3.60 -5.88 -4.71
N ASP A 293 2.75 -6.85 -5.08
CA ASP A 293 1.80 -6.67 -6.18
C ASP A 293 0.71 -5.65 -5.84
N THR A 294 0.07 -5.80 -4.69
CA THR A 294 -0.98 -4.87 -4.23
C THR A 294 -0.42 -3.46 -3.97
N PRO A 295 0.71 -3.30 -3.23
CA PRO A 295 1.32 -1.99 -3.06
C PRO A 295 1.77 -1.33 -4.37
N ALA A 296 2.34 -2.10 -5.31
CA ALA A 296 2.76 -1.57 -6.60
C ALA A 296 1.60 -0.89 -7.33
N GLN A 297 0.45 -1.53 -7.37
CA GLN A 297 -0.76 -0.99 -8.01
C GLN A 297 -1.36 0.18 -7.23
N LEU A 298 -1.57 0.01 -5.92
CA LEU A 298 -2.25 0.99 -5.07
C LEU A 298 -1.46 2.29 -4.93
N PHE A 299 -0.14 2.18 -4.70
CA PHE A 299 0.74 3.33 -4.46
C PHE A 299 1.59 3.70 -5.69
N ARG A 300 1.37 3.04 -6.85
CA ARG A 300 2.04 3.36 -8.13
C ARG A 300 3.57 3.29 -8.04
N PHE A 301 4.09 2.25 -7.43
CA PHE A 301 5.50 1.92 -7.55
C PHE A 301 5.76 1.22 -8.90
N THR A 302 6.83 1.60 -9.53
CA THR A 302 7.35 1.02 -10.79
C THR A 302 8.66 0.30 -10.55
#